data_10c2f2387d03f6b352b52a9c7152498e
#
_entry.id   10c2f2387d03f6b352b52a9c7152498e
#
_cell.length_a   1.000
_cell.length_b   1.000
_cell.length_c   1.000
_cell.angle_alpha   90.00
_cell.angle_beta   90.00
_cell.angle_gamma   90.00
#
_symmetry.space_group_name_H-M   'P 1'
#
loop_
_entity.id
_entity.type
_entity.pdbx_description
1 polymer ?
#
loop_
_entity_poly.entity_id
_entity_poly.type
_entity_poly.pdbx_seq_one_letter_code
_entity_poly.pdbx_strand_id
1 'polypeptide(L)' 'MNGSTEWIMSSRSTGNGGSCVEARRHGGLIEVRNSKDPAAGTVRFTTEEWDSFLFGAKRGEFDQLLGA' A
#
# COMPACT_ATOMS: atom_id res chain seq x y z
N MET A 1 18.02 4.26 12.35
CA MET A 1 17.41 5.35 11.61
C MET A 1 16.21 4.88 10.85
N ASN A 2 15.09 5.59 10.96
CA ASN A 2 13.86 5.08 10.41
C ASN A 2 13.67 5.32 8.92
N GLY A 3 14.56 5.96 8.29
CA GLY A 3 14.55 6.13 6.86
C GLY A 3 13.18 6.38 6.22
N SER A 4 13.20 6.89 5.03
CA SER A 4 12.00 7.07 4.23
C SER A 4 12.26 6.55 2.85
N THR A 5 11.21 6.08 2.18
CA THR A 5 11.30 5.63 0.80
C THR A 5 10.47 6.55 -0.06
N GLU A 6 10.68 6.44 -1.38
CA GLU A 6 9.74 6.98 -2.34
C GLU A 6 8.42 6.21 -2.23
N TRP A 7 7.36 6.79 -2.78
CA TRP A 7 6.12 6.06 -2.94
C TRP A 7 6.33 4.91 -3.94
N ILE A 8 5.79 3.76 -3.59
CA ILE A 8 5.96 2.54 -4.39
C ILE A 8 4.58 2.03 -4.80
N MET A 9 4.41 1.74 -6.07
CA MET A 9 3.22 1.10 -6.60
C MET A 9 3.56 -0.28 -7.13
N SER A 10 2.56 -1.13 -7.22
CA SER A 10 2.71 -2.39 -7.93
C SER A 10 3.13 -2.13 -9.38
N SER A 11 3.99 -2.97 -9.92
CA SER A 11 4.39 -2.87 -11.32
C SER A 11 3.19 -2.99 -12.25
N ARG A 12 2.13 -3.63 -11.80
CA ARG A 12 0.90 -3.78 -12.59
C ARG A 12 0.14 -2.46 -12.72
N SER A 13 0.40 -1.51 -11.86
CA SER A 13 -0.25 -0.20 -11.89
C SER A 13 0.34 0.74 -12.92
N THR A 14 1.57 0.49 -13.37
CA THR A 14 2.26 1.40 -14.27
C THR A 14 1.68 1.32 -15.67
N GLY A 15 1.54 2.47 -16.31
CA GLY A 15 1.07 2.55 -17.69
C GLY A 15 -0.43 2.37 -17.86
N ASN A 16 -1.16 2.26 -16.78
CA ASN A 16 -2.57 1.96 -16.85
C ASN A 16 -3.23 2.78 -15.75
N GLY A 17 -3.99 3.76 -16.09
CA GLY A 17 -4.53 4.71 -15.14
C GLY A 17 -5.52 4.15 -14.12
N GLY A 18 -5.66 2.84 -14.01
CA GLY A 18 -6.73 2.26 -13.23
C GLY A 18 -6.41 1.83 -11.81
N SER A 19 -5.14 1.68 -11.44
CA SER A 19 -4.81 0.95 -10.21
C SER A 19 -3.72 1.66 -9.45
N CYS A 20 -4.10 2.57 -8.60
CA CYS A 20 -3.16 3.50 -8.01
C CYS A 20 -3.13 3.46 -6.49
N VAL A 21 -2.93 2.28 -5.93
CA VAL A 21 -2.58 2.17 -4.52
C VAL A 21 -1.07 2.32 -4.43
N GLU A 22 -0.60 3.24 -3.61
CA GLU A 22 0.82 3.40 -3.39
C GLU A 22 1.12 3.43 -1.91
N ALA A 23 2.32 2.99 -1.57
CA ALA A 23 2.75 2.89 -0.19
C ALA A 23 4.19 3.35 -0.06
N ARG A 24 4.55 3.83 1.11
CA ARG A 24 5.93 4.22 1.41
C ARG A 24 6.23 4.02 2.89
N ARG A 25 7.51 3.94 3.19
CA ARG A 25 7.95 4.13 4.58
C ARG A 25 8.21 5.61 4.79
N HIS A 26 7.71 6.13 5.89
CA HIS A 26 7.96 7.52 6.24
C HIS A 26 8.01 7.63 7.77
N GLY A 27 9.17 8.03 8.29
CA GLY A 27 9.32 8.23 9.72
C GLY A 27 9.07 7.00 10.57
N GLY A 28 9.38 5.82 10.07
CA GLY A 28 9.19 4.58 10.83
C GLY A 28 7.83 3.94 10.68
N LEU A 29 6.93 4.60 9.95
CA LEU A 29 5.60 4.06 9.69
C LEU A 29 5.44 3.76 8.20
N ILE A 30 4.47 2.95 7.88
CA ILE A 30 4.10 2.68 6.50
C ILE A 30 2.87 3.51 6.19
N GLU A 31 2.93 4.28 5.12
CA GLU A 31 1.80 5.09 4.67
C GLU A 31 1.24 4.52 3.38
N VAL A 32 -0.08 4.48 3.29
CA VAL A 32 -0.78 3.94 2.12
C VAL A 32 -1.83 4.95 1.68
N ARG A 33 -1.94 5.16 0.38
CA ARG A 33 -2.93 6.09 -0.14
C ARG A 33 -3.33 5.71 -1.56
N ASN A 34 -4.40 6.31 -2.03
CA ASN A 34 -4.80 6.25 -3.42
C ASN A 34 -4.15 7.42 -4.16
N SER A 35 -3.23 7.15 -5.06
CA SER A 35 -2.50 8.21 -5.74
C SER A 35 -3.38 9.04 -6.67
N LYS A 36 -4.52 8.51 -7.08
CA LYS A 36 -5.46 9.25 -7.93
C LYS A 36 -6.34 10.21 -7.13
N ASP A 37 -6.36 10.03 -5.81
CA ASP A 37 -7.18 10.88 -4.95
C ASP A 37 -6.45 11.07 -3.63
N PRO A 38 -5.33 11.80 -3.65
CA PRO A 38 -4.56 12.01 -2.41
C PRO A 38 -5.36 12.74 -1.34
N ALA A 39 -6.36 13.52 -1.76
CA ALA A 39 -7.20 14.25 -0.81
C ALA A 39 -8.08 13.34 0.02
N ALA A 40 -8.27 12.10 -0.42
CA ALA A 40 -9.03 11.12 0.37
C ALA A 40 -8.30 10.71 1.64
N GLY A 41 -7.00 11.03 1.73
CA GLY A 41 -6.24 10.81 2.95
C GLY A 41 -5.23 9.69 2.84
N THR A 42 -4.40 9.61 3.85
CA THR A 42 -3.34 8.61 3.97
C THR A 42 -3.57 7.84 5.24
N VAL A 43 -3.47 6.52 5.16
CA VAL A 43 -3.59 5.64 6.31
C VAL A 43 -2.19 5.21 6.72
N ARG A 44 -1.92 5.15 8.01
CA ARG A 44 -0.60 4.82 8.55
C ARG A 44 -0.64 3.54 9.36
N PHE A 45 0.39 2.73 9.19
CA PHE A 45 0.50 1.45 9.87
C PHE A 45 1.90 1.30 10.46
N THR A 46 1.99 0.54 11.54
CA THR A 46 3.30 0.12 12.03
C THR A 46 3.88 -0.91 11.06
N THR A 47 5.19 -1.14 11.18
CA THR A 47 5.83 -2.17 10.34
C THR A 47 5.27 -3.55 10.65
N GLU A 48 4.91 -3.81 11.90
CA GLU A 48 4.32 -5.10 12.27
C GLU A 48 2.96 -5.30 11.62
N GLU A 49 2.14 -4.25 11.64
CA GLU A 49 0.83 -4.32 10.99
C GLU A 49 0.97 -4.54 9.48
N TRP A 50 1.91 -3.85 8.88
CA TRP A 50 2.15 -3.98 7.46
C TRP A 50 2.66 -5.37 7.11
N ASP A 51 3.57 -5.91 7.93
CA ASP A 51 4.09 -7.25 7.74
C ASP A 51 2.97 -8.30 7.78
N SER A 52 2.08 -8.16 8.75
CA SER A 52 0.94 -9.07 8.86
C SER A 52 0.02 -8.98 7.66
N PHE A 53 -0.21 -7.76 7.17
CA PHE A 53 -1.02 -7.56 5.98
C PHE A 53 -0.38 -8.25 4.76
N LEU A 54 0.93 -8.07 4.58
CA LEU A 54 1.62 -8.69 3.47
C LEU A 54 1.58 -10.20 3.54
N PHE A 55 1.69 -10.75 4.76
CA PHE A 55 1.58 -12.18 4.94
C PHE A 55 0.25 -12.70 4.38
N GLY A 56 -0.84 -12.05 4.77
CA GLY A 56 -2.16 -12.45 4.30
C GLY A 56 -2.33 -12.21 2.80
N ALA A 57 -1.83 -11.09 2.31
CA ALA A 57 -1.95 -10.77 0.88
C ALA A 57 -1.23 -11.80 0.01
N LYS A 58 -0.03 -12.22 0.43
CA LYS A 58 0.74 -13.20 -0.31
C LYS A 58 0.05 -14.57 -0.36
N ARG A 59 -0.80 -14.85 0.62
CA ARG A 59 -1.54 -16.09 0.69
C ARG A 59 -2.91 -15.99 0.02
N GLY A 60 -3.23 -14.86 -0.59
CA GLY A 60 -4.51 -14.67 -1.25
C GLY A 60 -5.68 -14.46 -0.31
N GLU A 61 -5.44 -14.17 0.95
CA GLU A 61 -6.51 -14.09 1.95
C GLU A 61 -7.45 -12.92 1.73
N PHE A 62 -7.00 -11.90 1.01
CA PHE A 62 -7.82 -10.74 0.73
C PHE A 62 -8.43 -10.75 -0.67
N ASP A 63 -8.14 -11.78 -1.46
CA ASP A 63 -8.59 -11.82 -2.84
C ASP A 63 -10.12 -11.86 -2.95
N GLN A 64 -10.79 -12.39 -1.92
CA GLN A 64 -12.25 -12.43 -1.88
C GLN A 64 -12.87 -11.04 -1.93
N LEU A 65 -12.11 -10.01 -1.58
CA LEU A 65 -12.61 -8.64 -1.62
C LEU A 65 -12.76 -8.11 -3.04
N LEU A 66 -12.20 -8.80 -4.02
CA LEU A 66 -12.39 -8.41 -5.42
C LEU A 66 -13.81 -8.64 -5.91
N GLY A 67 -14.61 -9.31 -5.11
CA GLY A 67 -15.97 -9.65 -5.47
C GLY A 67 -15.96 -10.95 -6.26
N ALA A 68 -16.69 -11.87 -5.94
CA ALA A 68 -16.65 -13.17 -6.62
C ALA A 68 -17.57 -13.16 -7.82
#